data_153749f81e58a561bd724b2509e38fe1
#
_entry.id   153749f81e58a561bd724b2509e38fe1
#
_cell.length_a   1.000
_cell.length_b   1.000
_cell.length_c   1.000
_cell.angle_alpha   90.00
_cell.angle_beta   90.00
_cell.angle_gamma   90.00
#
_symmetry.space_group_name_H-M   'P 1'
#
loop_
_entity.id
_entity.type
_entity.pdbx_description
1 polymer ?
#
loop_
_entity_poly.entity_id
_entity_poly.type
_entity_poly.pdbx_seq_one_letter_code
_entity_poly.pdbx_strand_id
1 'polypeptide(L)'
;MADYTPVYTGGAVPFTATTSAIVTGGRVLEVSGNGTVAHAGAGSLVSVGVAAHDAASGAKVTVWPLSNCVHELSAPGAITAAAGIITAAAGEVATAAVATAAAAGTLIGIAATTAASLKVRVVGRQ
;
A
#
# COMPACT_ATOMS: atom_id res chain seq x y z
N MET A 1 -2.08 18.21 5.04
CA MET A 1 -2.09 16.86 5.63
C MET A 1 -2.89 15.93 4.72
N ALA A 2 -2.35 14.77 4.40
CA ALA A 2 -3.04 13.81 3.55
C ALA A 2 -3.77 12.80 4.42
N ASP A 3 -5.09 12.81 4.36
CA ASP A 3 -5.92 11.82 5.02
C ASP A 3 -6.36 10.77 4.00
N TYR A 4 -6.49 9.54 4.42
CA TYR A 4 -6.81 8.44 3.53
C TYR A 4 -7.77 7.46 4.20
N THR A 5 -8.74 7.02 3.43
CA THR A 5 -9.62 5.89 3.78
C THR A 5 -9.76 5.01 2.54
N PRO A 6 -9.75 3.68 2.68
CA PRO A 6 -9.96 2.80 1.53
C PRO A 6 -11.28 3.10 0.82
N VAL A 7 -11.35 2.82 -0.49
CA VAL A 7 -12.58 2.95 -1.27
C VAL A 7 -13.67 2.03 -0.70
N TYR A 8 -13.28 0.78 -0.40
CA TYR A 8 -14.15 -0.19 0.29
C TYR A 8 -13.34 -0.83 1.40
N THR A 9 -13.87 -0.81 2.62
CA THR A 9 -13.17 -1.34 3.79
C THR A 9 -13.39 -2.84 4.01
N GLY A 10 -14.44 -3.42 3.44
CA GLY A 10 -14.72 -4.86 3.53
C GLY A 10 -14.81 -5.40 4.96
N GLY A 11 -15.13 -4.55 5.94
CA GLY A 11 -15.13 -4.93 7.34
C GLY A 11 -13.76 -4.93 7.99
N ALA A 12 -12.72 -4.50 7.30
CA ALA A 12 -11.38 -4.42 7.87
C ALA A 12 -11.31 -3.39 8.99
N VAL A 13 -10.48 -3.67 9.98
CA VAL A 13 -10.27 -2.80 11.14
C VAL A 13 -8.85 -2.22 11.04
N PRO A 14 -8.68 -0.89 11.09
CA PRO A 14 -7.35 -0.31 11.07
C PRO A 14 -6.62 -0.58 12.39
N PHE A 15 -5.30 -0.57 12.34
CA PHE A 15 -4.47 -0.72 13.54
C PHE A 15 -3.47 0.42 13.64
N THR A 16 -2.87 0.57 14.80
CA THR A 16 -1.90 1.65 15.07
C THR A 16 -0.48 1.09 15.09
N ALA A 17 0.43 1.80 14.43
CA ALA A 17 1.86 1.47 14.46
C ALA A 17 2.67 2.74 14.73
N THR A 18 3.94 2.58 15.05
CA THR A 18 4.88 3.70 15.23
C THR A 18 5.73 3.82 13.97
N THR A 19 5.95 5.03 13.48
CA THR A 19 6.78 5.25 12.30
C THR A 19 8.26 5.29 12.65
N SER A 20 9.11 4.80 11.75
CA SER A 20 10.57 4.97 11.84
C SER A 20 11.10 6.08 10.94
N ALA A 21 10.24 6.63 10.09
CA ALA A 21 10.53 7.74 9.19
C ALA A 21 9.23 8.48 8.92
N ILE A 22 9.32 9.67 8.32
CA ILE A 22 8.12 10.43 7.95
C ILE A 22 7.29 9.63 6.94
N VAL A 23 5.98 9.58 7.13
CA VAL A 23 5.07 8.90 6.21
C VAL A 23 3.99 9.86 5.71
N THR A 24 3.50 9.59 4.49
CA THR A 24 2.43 10.33 3.84
C THR A 24 1.18 9.44 3.77
N GLY A 25 0.02 9.98 4.09
CA GLY A 25 -1.25 9.26 3.99
C GLY A 25 -1.51 8.76 2.57
N GLY A 26 -2.09 7.57 2.45
CA GLY A 26 -2.37 6.94 1.17
C GLY A 26 -1.20 6.16 0.56
N ARG A 27 -0.07 6.07 1.25
CA ARG A 27 1.10 5.31 0.79
C ARG A 27 1.18 3.96 1.49
N VAL A 28 1.66 2.95 0.77
CA VAL A 28 1.84 1.60 1.32
C VAL A 28 2.99 1.61 2.32
N LEU A 29 2.78 0.94 3.44
CA LEU A 29 3.75 0.83 4.52
C LEU A 29 4.27 -0.59 4.65
N GLU A 30 5.52 -0.70 5.09
CA GLU A 30 6.15 -1.99 5.40
C GLU A 30 6.67 -1.99 6.84
N VAL A 31 6.88 -3.18 7.39
CA VAL A 31 7.57 -3.31 8.67
C VAL A 31 9.03 -2.89 8.48
N SER A 32 9.46 -1.87 9.23
CA SER A 32 10.81 -1.33 9.12
C SER A 32 11.69 -1.67 10.32
N GLY A 33 11.10 -2.22 11.38
CA GLY A 33 11.83 -2.60 12.59
C GLY A 33 10.88 -3.17 13.61
N ASN A 34 11.33 -3.32 14.84
CA ASN A 34 10.51 -3.87 15.92
C ASN A 34 9.39 -2.91 16.29
N GLY A 35 8.17 -3.22 15.85
CA GLY A 35 7.00 -2.39 16.12
C GLY A 35 6.93 -1.11 15.29
N THR A 36 7.78 -0.97 14.25
CA THR A 36 7.80 0.25 13.44
C THR A 36 7.48 -0.02 11.98
N VAL A 37 6.97 1.02 11.31
CA VAL A 37 6.64 0.99 9.88
C VAL A 37 7.24 2.21 9.17
N ALA A 38 7.42 2.07 7.86
CA ALA A 38 7.87 3.15 6.98
C ALA A 38 7.26 2.94 5.60
N HIS A 39 7.45 3.89 4.68
CA HIS A 39 7.03 3.69 3.29
C HIS A 39 7.66 2.40 2.73
N ALA A 40 6.87 1.59 2.05
CA ALA A 40 7.37 0.39 1.41
C ALA A 40 8.36 0.75 0.30
N GLY A 41 9.45 0.00 0.22
CA GLY A 41 10.37 0.08 -0.91
C GLY A 41 9.86 -0.68 -2.11
N ALA A 42 10.54 -0.59 -3.24
CA ALA A 42 10.18 -1.31 -4.45
C ALA A 42 10.24 -2.83 -4.20
N GLY A 43 9.17 -3.54 -4.56
CA GLY A 43 9.10 -4.99 -4.41
C GLY A 43 9.18 -5.47 -2.97
N SER A 44 8.56 -4.76 -2.03
CA SER A 44 8.59 -5.12 -0.61
C SER A 44 7.98 -6.48 -0.35
N LEU A 45 8.64 -7.27 0.49
CA LEU A 45 8.13 -8.56 0.96
C LEU A 45 7.41 -8.46 2.31
N VAL A 46 7.41 -7.28 2.92
CA VAL A 46 6.92 -7.09 4.30
C VAL A 46 5.91 -5.94 4.39
N SER A 47 5.19 -5.68 3.30
CA SER A 47 4.12 -4.69 3.26
C SER A 47 2.98 -5.11 4.19
N VAL A 48 2.42 -4.16 4.94
CA VAL A 48 1.38 -4.46 5.93
C VAL A 48 0.09 -3.68 5.72
N GLY A 49 0.13 -2.55 5.06
CA GLY A 49 -1.09 -1.76 4.88
C GLY A 49 -0.80 -0.38 4.29
N VAL A 50 -1.77 0.51 4.43
CA VAL A 50 -1.72 1.86 3.86
C VAL A 50 -1.94 2.87 4.97
N ALA A 51 -1.11 3.91 5.01
CA ALA A 51 -1.20 4.95 6.02
C ALA A 51 -2.51 5.74 5.88
N ALA A 52 -3.22 5.94 6.99
CA ALA A 52 -4.47 6.70 7.00
C ALA A 52 -4.24 8.22 7.01
N HIS A 53 -3.06 8.66 7.39
CA HIS A 53 -2.73 10.08 7.49
C HIS A 53 -1.22 10.28 7.49
N ASP A 54 -0.79 11.52 7.36
CA ASP A 54 0.62 11.88 7.49
C ASP A 54 1.08 11.68 8.93
N ALA A 55 2.31 11.27 9.12
CA ALA A 55 2.92 11.16 10.44
C ALA A 55 4.42 11.48 10.37
N ALA A 56 4.91 12.18 11.39
CA ALA A 56 6.33 12.46 11.53
C ALA A 56 7.05 11.18 11.98
N SER A 57 8.37 11.15 11.81
CA SER A 57 9.19 10.05 12.31
C SER A 57 9.02 9.91 13.83
N GLY A 58 8.82 8.69 14.29
CA GLY A 58 8.62 8.38 15.71
C GLY A 58 7.19 8.60 16.20
N ALA A 59 6.28 9.05 15.36
CA ALA A 59 4.88 9.28 15.72
C ALA A 59 4.04 8.03 15.50
N LYS A 60 2.82 8.04 16.04
CA LYS A 60 1.83 6.99 15.77
C LYS A 60 1.13 7.24 14.45
N VAL A 61 0.85 6.17 13.72
CA VAL A 61 0.09 6.22 12.48
C VAL A 61 -0.97 5.13 12.48
N THR A 62 -2.16 5.47 11.98
CA THR A 62 -3.22 4.49 11.76
C THR A 62 -2.98 3.83 10.40
N VAL A 63 -3.04 2.51 10.35
CA VAL A 63 -2.75 1.71 9.17
C VAL A 63 -3.98 0.92 8.77
N TRP A 64 -4.43 1.06 7.52
CA TRP A 64 -5.48 0.23 6.93
C TRP A 64 -4.86 -1.03 6.35
N PRO A 65 -5.32 -2.24 6.72
CA PRO A 65 -4.75 -3.48 6.18
C PRO A 65 -4.86 -3.56 4.67
N LEU A 66 -3.98 -4.32 4.03
CA LEU A 66 -4.07 -4.57 2.59
C LEU A 66 -5.23 -5.53 2.27
N SER A 67 -5.39 -6.57 3.08
CA SER A 67 -6.42 -7.60 2.86
C SER A 67 -7.82 -7.06 3.08
N ASN A 68 -8.77 -7.55 2.29
CA ASN A 68 -10.20 -7.25 2.40
C ASN A 68 -10.56 -5.80 2.09
N CYS A 69 -9.62 -4.98 1.66
CA CYS A 69 -9.86 -3.59 1.30
C CYS A 69 -9.67 -3.39 -0.19
N VAL A 70 -10.39 -2.42 -0.75
CA VAL A 70 -10.08 -1.86 -2.06
C VAL A 70 -9.45 -0.50 -1.81
N HIS A 71 -8.16 -0.38 -2.13
CA HIS A 71 -7.40 0.84 -1.92
C HIS A 71 -7.27 1.63 -3.21
N GLU A 72 -7.23 2.96 -3.10
CA GLU A 72 -6.84 3.83 -4.21
C GLU A 72 -5.42 4.32 -3.95
N LEU A 73 -4.47 3.87 -4.74
CA LEU A 73 -3.04 4.06 -4.49
C LEU A 73 -2.38 4.85 -5.60
N SER A 74 -1.31 5.55 -5.24
CA SER A 74 -0.51 6.31 -6.20
C SER A 74 0.39 5.40 -7.02
N ALA A 75 0.35 5.58 -8.35
CA ALA A 75 1.18 4.81 -9.28
C ALA A 75 1.97 5.77 -10.16
N PRO A 76 3.31 5.72 -10.17
CA PRO A 76 4.10 6.63 -11.00
C PRO A 76 4.07 6.29 -12.49
N GLY A 77 3.65 5.07 -12.83
CA GLY A 77 3.60 4.61 -14.22
C GLY A 77 2.22 4.11 -14.62
N ALA A 78 2.09 3.68 -15.86
CA ALA A 78 0.84 3.15 -16.39
C ALA A 78 0.54 1.77 -15.80
N ILE A 79 -0.71 1.55 -15.42
CA ILE A 79 -1.21 0.26 -14.93
C ILE A 79 -2.51 -0.03 -15.65
N THR A 80 -2.64 -1.25 -16.16
CA THR A 80 -3.86 -1.71 -16.83
C THR A 80 -4.69 -2.54 -15.84
N ALA A 81 -6.01 -2.43 -15.91
CA ALA A 81 -6.90 -3.24 -15.07
C ALA A 81 -6.58 -4.73 -15.20
N ALA A 82 -6.71 -5.46 -14.11
CA ALA A 82 -6.36 -6.88 -13.93
C ALA A 82 -4.87 -7.16 -13.80
N ALA A 83 -3.99 -6.17 -13.90
CA ALA A 83 -2.56 -6.37 -13.67
C ALA A 83 -2.28 -6.68 -12.20
N GLY A 84 -1.25 -7.48 -11.94
CA GLY A 84 -0.73 -7.66 -10.59
C GLY A 84 -0.07 -6.39 -10.09
N ILE A 85 -0.18 -6.12 -8.80
CA ILE A 85 0.33 -4.92 -8.17
C ILE A 85 1.40 -5.29 -7.15
N ILE A 86 2.54 -4.62 -7.25
CA ILE A 86 3.62 -4.68 -6.26
C ILE A 86 3.92 -3.26 -5.79
N THR A 87 4.68 -3.14 -4.71
CA THR A 87 5.11 -1.83 -4.25
C THR A 87 6.22 -1.28 -5.16
N ALA A 88 6.19 0.04 -5.35
CA ALA A 88 7.27 0.82 -5.95
C ALA A 88 7.97 1.62 -4.86
N ALA A 89 8.90 2.48 -5.22
CA ALA A 89 9.60 3.32 -4.25
C ALA A 89 8.62 4.24 -3.51
N ALA A 90 8.94 4.58 -2.28
CA ALA A 90 8.22 5.53 -1.44
C ALA A 90 6.74 5.16 -1.22
N GLY A 91 6.42 3.87 -1.16
CA GLY A 91 5.05 3.41 -0.89
C GLY A 91 4.08 3.58 -2.04
N GLU A 92 4.53 3.92 -3.24
CA GLU A 92 3.72 3.89 -4.45
C GLU A 92 3.60 2.46 -4.97
N VAL A 93 2.88 2.25 -6.05
CA VAL A 93 2.66 0.91 -6.61
C VAL A 93 3.04 0.85 -8.08
N ALA A 94 3.32 -0.36 -8.54
CA ALA A 94 3.69 -0.64 -9.93
C ALA A 94 3.07 -1.96 -10.36
N THR A 95 3.09 -2.21 -11.67
CA THR A 95 2.58 -3.45 -12.24
C THR A 95 3.62 -4.56 -12.19
N ALA A 96 3.15 -5.80 -12.10
CA ALA A 96 3.97 -7.00 -12.23
C ALA A 96 3.12 -8.15 -12.72
N ALA A 97 3.76 -9.19 -13.28
CA ALA A 97 3.04 -10.40 -13.65
C ALA A 97 2.54 -11.09 -12.37
N VAL A 98 1.25 -11.44 -12.33
CA VAL A 98 0.62 -12.00 -11.14
C VAL A 98 1.33 -13.25 -10.64
N ALA A 99 1.60 -14.20 -11.52
CA ALA A 99 2.23 -15.45 -11.12
C ALA A 99 3.65 -15.24 -10.58
N THR A 100 4.43 -14.38 -11.21
CA THR A 100 5.79 -14.08 -10.79
C THR A 100 5.81 -13.36 -9.44
N ALA A 101 4.96 -12.34 -9.28
CA ALA A 101 4.88 -11.59 -8.03
C ALA A 101 4.35 -12.45 -6.89
N ALA A 102 3.36 -13.30 -7.16
CA ALA A 102 2.83 -14.21 -6.14
C ALA A 102 3.88 -15.21 -5.67
N ALA A 103 4.64 -15.79 -6.60
CA ALA A 103 5.72 -16.73 -6.26
C ALA A 103 6.84 -16.04 -5.49
N ALA A 104 7.15 -14.79 -5.79
CA ALA A 104 8.17 -14.01 -5.09
C ALA A 104 7.69 -13.46 -3.75
N GLY A 105 6.38 -13.47 -3.48
CA GLY A 105 5.82 -12.90 -2.25
C GLY A 105 5.66 -11.38 -2.30
N THR A 106 5.80 -10.77 -3.46
CA THR A 106 5.72 -9.31 -3.60
C THR A 106 4.33 -8.81 -3.99
N LEU A 107 3.42 -9.71 -4.39
CA LEU A 107 2.08 -9.34 -4.83
C LEU A 107 1.26 -8.78 -3.67
N ILE A 108 0.79 -7.55 -3.79
CA ILE A 108 -0.08 -6.94 -2.77
C ILE A 108 -1.54 -6.87 -3.21
N GLY A 109 -1.82 -7.05 -4.48
CA GLY A 109 -3.20 -7.03 -4.96
C GLY A 109 -3.29 -7.06 -6.47
N ILE A 110 -4.52 -6.83 -6.96
CA ILE A 110 -4.84 -6.79 -8.39
C ILE A 110 -5.46 -5.43 -8.69
N ALA A 111 -5.07 -4.83 -9.80
CA ALA A 111 -5.65 -3.57 -10.25
C ALA A 111 -7.11 -3.77 -10.66
N ALA A 112 -8.02 -3.10 -9.96
CA ALA A 112 -9.44 -3.14 -10.29
C ALA A 112 -9.79 -2.17 -11.42
N THR A 113 -8.94 -1.14 -11.62
CA THR A 113 -9.13 -0.13 -12.66
C THR A 113 -7.83 0.11 -13.39
N THR A 114 -7.92 0.65 -14.61
CA THR A 114 -6.74 1.20 -15.28
C THR A 114 -6.34 2.50 -14.56
N ALA A 115 -5.05 2.72 -14.36
CA ALA A 115 -4.56 3.90 -13.65
C ALA A 115 -5.00 5.17 -14.41
N ALA A 116 -5.65 6.07 -13.68
CA ALA A 116 -6.08 7.36 -14.19
C ALA A 116 -5.56 8.44 -13.25
N SER A 117 -4.99 9.51 -13.80
CA SER A 117 -4.43 10.62 -12.99
C SER A 117 -3.42 10.13 -11.95
N LEU A 118 -2.60 9.12 -12.32
CA LEU A 118 -1.59 8.50 -11.45
C LEU A 118 -2.19 7.78 -10.22
N LYS A 119 -3.48 7.43 -10.26
CA LYS A 119 -4.16 6.69 -9.21
C LYS A 119 -4.74 5.40 -9.78
N VAL A 120 -4.69 4.32 -9.00
CA VAL A 120 -5.24 3.03 -9.38
C VAL A 120 -5.99 2.43 -8.19
N ARG A 121 -7.12 1.79 -8.44
CA ARG A 121 -7.82 1.02 -7.41
C ARG A 121 -7.25 -0.38 -7.39
N VAL A 122 -6.92 -0.85 -6.20
CA VAL A 122 -6.28 -2.15 -5.98
C VAL A 122 -7.12 -2.96 -5.02
N VAL A 123 -7.49 -4.17 -5.44
CA VAL A 123 -8.11 -5.15 -4.54
C VAL A 123 -6.98 -5.85 -3.81
N GLY A 124 -6.85 -5.58 -2.52
CA GLY A 124 -5.73 -6.08 -1.72
C GLY A 124 -5.77 -7.58 -1.52
N ARG A 125 -4.57 -8.18 -1.53
CA ARG A 125 -4.34 -9.60 -1.26
C ARG A 125 -3.14 -9.74 -0.36
N GLN A 126 -3.28 -9.95 0.85
CA GLN A 126 -2.16 -10.23 1.76
C GLN A 126 -2.75 -10.65 3.11
#